data_9f06a38f17c70c8c7ac1e314acc1663d
#
_entry.id   9f06a38f17c70c8c7ac1e314acc1663d
#
_cell.length_a   1.000
_cell.length_b   1.000
_cell.length_c   1.000
_cell.angle_alpha   90.00
_cell.angle_beta   90.00
_cell.angle_gamma   90.00
#
_symmetry.space_group_name_H-M   'P 1'
#
loop_
_entity.id
_entity.type
_entity.pdbx_description
1 polymer ?
#
loop_
_entity_poly.entity_id
_entity_poly.type
_entity_poly.pdbx_seq_one_letter_code
_entity_poly.pdbx_strand_id
1 'polypeptide(L)'
;MEENKSLHQHLLEAGVHFGHLKKKWNPKMLPFIFAEKNGIHIIDLNKTIEGLDEAAAALKSIAKSGKKIMFVATKKQAKEIVVEAAQKANMPYVTERWLGGMLTNFATIRKSVKKMQSIEKMLADGTMDSVTKKERLTLTRSKEKMEKVLGGISQMGRTPAALFMVDISHEHIALAEAKRLGISTFAMVDTNSDPTKVDFAIPANDDATKSIAIITNYLTAAILEGLQERSVAKENEEETAEEIEERQRGLEITEEDNEGGKGGRRGAGRGRGAGAGASGGPGAGRGAGNSGSGGGRGPGGGTGGGRGGSRGPGGGGGNRGGGGGRGPGGGGTRPAPSRG
;
A
#
# COMPACT_ATOMS: atom_id res chain seq x y z
N MET A 1 21.39 -2.95 -25.70
CA MET A 1 21.66 -1.61 -26.25
C MET A 1 20.64 -1.15 -27.29
N GLU A 2 20.05 -2.04 -28.09
CA GLU A 2 19.04 -1.67 -29.10
C GLU A 2 17.66 -1.37 -28.47
N GLU A 3 17.25 -2.07 -27.42
CA GLU A 3 16.01 -1.77 -26.69
C GLU A 3 16.05 -0.39 -26.03
N ASN A 4 17.20 0.02 -25.49
CA ASN A 4 17.35 1.37 -24.90
C ASN A 4 17.29 2.49 -25.93
N LYS A 5 17.73 2.26 -27.16
CA LYS A 5 17.58 3.26 -28.24
C LYS A 5 16.11 3.47 -28.62
N SER A 6 15.33 2.40 -28.69
CA SER A 6 13.90 2.46 -28.95
C SER A 6 13.16 3.22 -27.82
N LEU A 7 13.45 2.93 -26.54
CA LEU A 7 12.84 3.62 -25.38
C LEU A 7 13.18 5.10 -25.38
N HIS A 8 14.45 5.46 -25.59
CA HIS A 8 14.89 6.86 -25.64
C HIS A 8 14.14 7.67 -26.70
N GLN A 9 13.91 7.09 -27.89
CA GLN A 9 13.15 7.74 -28.94
C GLN A 9 11.68 7.94 -28.56
N HIS A 10 11.05 6.93 -27.96
CA HIS A 10 9.67 7.03 -27.50
C HIS A 10 9.52 8.10 -26.39
N LEU A 11 10.47 8.20 -25.46
CA LEU A 11 10.46 9.24 -24.44
C LEU A 11 10.64 10.64 -25.05
N LEU A 12 11.48 10.78 -26.07
CA LEU A 12 11.69 12.03 -26.79
C LEU A 12 10.40 12.49 -27.51
N GLU A 13 9.76 11.57 -28.24
CA GLU A 13 8.51 11.83 -28.98
C GLU A 13 7.34 12.13 -28.03
N ALA A 14 7.30 11.50 -26.87
CA ALA A 14 6.32 11.79 -25.82
C ALA A 14 6.54 13.15 -25.12
N GLY A 15 7.68 13.80 -25.37
CA GLY A 15 8.02 15.10 -24.77
C GLY A 15 8.37 15.02 -23.28
N VAL A 16 8.92 13.89 -22.82
CA VAL A 16 9.35 13.67 -21.43
C VAL A 16 10.45 14.63 -21.02
N HIS A 17 11.29 15.04 -21.96
CA HIS A 17 12.44 15.92 -21.76
C HIS A 17 12.09 17.39 -21.49
N PHE A 18 10.84 17.81 -21.70
CA PHE A 18 10.45 19.20 -21.42
C PHE A 18 10.19 19.38 -19.93
N GLY A 19 10.91 20.29 -19.33
CA GLY A 19 10.66 20.73 -17.96
C GLY A 19 9.91 22.06 -17.91
N HIS A 20 9.87 22.66 -16.75
CA HIS A 20 9.24 23.95 -16.49
C HIS A 20 10.14 25.15 -16.84
N LEU A 21 9.54 26.33 -16.82
CA LEU A 21 10.23 27.60 -17.02
C LEU A 21 11.34 27.79 -15.98
N LYS A 22 12.49 28.35 -16.41
CA LYS A 22 13.63 28.70 -15.57
C LYS A 22 13.26 29.48 -14.29
N LYS A 23 12.23 30.33 -14.34
CA LYS A 23 11.77 31.12 -13.18
C LYS A 23 11.19 30.28 -12.03
N LYS A 24 10.77 29.05 -12.32
CA LYS A 24 10.08 28.16 -11.37
C LYS A 24 10.90 26.94 -10.97
N TRP A 25 12.12 26.80 -11.44
CA TRP A 25 12.92 25.61 -11.22
C TRP A 25 13.43 25.47 -9.77
N ASN A 26 13.69 24.24 -9.38
CA ASN A 26 14.34 23.93 -8.10
C ASN A 26 15.83 23.70 -8.33
N PRO A 27 16.75 24.38 -7.60
CA PRO A 27 18.19 24.18 -7.73
C PRO A 27 18.65 22.73 -7.54
N LYS A 28 17.94 21.94 -6.74
CA LYS A 28 18.27 20.52 -6.52
C LYS A 28 18.04 19.63 -7.74
N MET A 29 17.32 20.14 -8.75
CA MET A 29 17.13 19.45 -10.03
C MET A 29 18.32 19.66 -11.00
N LEU A 30 19.31 20.47 -10.65
CA LEU A 30 20.47 20.73 -11.49
C LEU A 30 21.14 19.47 -12.06
N PRO A 31 21.34 18.37 -11.30
CA PRO A 31 21.95 17.14 -11.84
C PRO A 31 21.14 16.44 -12.94
N PHE A 32 19.85 16.74 -13.05
CA PHE A 32 18.91 16.15 -13.99
C PHE A 32 18.58 17.04 -15.19
N ILE A 33 19.14 18.25 -15.22
CA ILE A 33 18.94 19.21 -16.30
C ILE A 33 20.09 19.09 -17.29
N PHE A 34 19.75 18.79 -18.56
CA PHE A 34 20.71 18.72 -19.65
C PHE A 34 21.09 20.10 -20.20
N ALA A 35 20.09 20.94 -20.45
CA ALA A 35 20.27 22.26 -21.06
C ALA A 35 19.08 23.20 -20.78
N GLU A 36 19.25 24.47 -21.19
CA GLU A 36 18.19 25.47 -21.24
C GLU A 36 17.93 25.88 -22.68
N LYS A 37 16.67 25.86 -23.11
CA LYS A 37 16.26 26.30 -24.44
C LYS A 37 14.98 27.14 -24.35
N ASN A 38 15.04 28.35 -24.88
CA ASN A 38 13.91 29.30 -24.89
C ASN A 38 13.34 29.59 -23.47
N GLY A 39 14.18 29.59 -22.44
CA GLY A 39 13.77 29.82 -21.06
C GLY A 39 13.05 28.64 -20.38
N ILE A 40 13.11 27.44 -20.99
CA ILE A 40 12.59 26.19 -20.47
C ILE A 40 13.79 25.27 -20.22
N HIS A 41 13.78 24.56 -19.11
CA HIS A 41 14.77 23.52 -18.81
C HIS A 41 14.48 22.24 -19.61
N ILE A 42 15.52 21.63 -20.12
CA ILE A 42 15.47 20.33 -20.79
C ILE A 42 16.03 19.28 -19.83
N ILE A 43 15.26 18.26 -19.56
CA ILE A 43 15.61 17.14 -18.68
C ILE A 43 16.50 16.14 -19.45
N ASP A 44 17.50 15.60 -18.80
CA ASP A 44 18.36 14.54 -19.34
C ASP A 44 17.60 13.21 -19.36
N LEU A 45 17.31 12.71 -20.56
CA LEU A 45 16.58 11.44 -20.76
C LEU A 45 17.40 10.22 -20.28
N ASN A 46 18.71 10.29 -20.25
CA ASN A 46 19.52 9.19 -19.71
C ASN A 46 19.26 9.02 -18.22
N LYS A 47 19.18 10.13 -17.48
CA LYS A 47 18.80 10.13 -16.07
C LYS A 47 17.36 9.71 -15.84
N THR A 48 16.48 10.02 -16.78
CA THR A 48 15.09 9.53 -16.75
C THR A 48 15.07 8.01 -16.87
N ILE A 49 15.83 7.43 -17.80
CA ILE A 49 15.87 5.97 -18.01
C ILE A 49 16.47 5.29 -16.78
N GLU A 50 17.61 5.78 -16.26
CA GLU A 50 18.22 5.24 -15.05
C GLU A 50 17.21 5.20 -13.87
N GLY A 51 16.54 6.32 -13.59
CA GLY A 51 15.56 6.40 -12.51
C GLY A 51 14.29 5.56 -12.77
N LEU A 52 13.92 5.38 -14.05
CA LEU A 52 12.78 4.57 -14.45
C LEU A 52 13.07 3.08 -14.24
N ASP A 53 14.26 2.62 -14.61
CA ASP A 53 14.69 1.22 -14.45
C ASP A 53 14.84 0.85 -12.97
N GLU A 54 15.45 1.74 -12.16
CA GLU A 54 15.52 1.55 -10.71
C GLU A 54 14.13 1.46 -10.07
N ALA A 55 13.24 2.38 -10.45
CA ALA A 55 11.86 2.38 -9.95
C ALA A 55 11.10 1.11 -10.37
N ALA A 56 11.25 0.69 -11.63
CA ALA A 56 10.61 -0.51 -12.17
C ALA A 56 11.06 -1.78 -11.44
N ALA A 57 12.38 -1.94 -11.23
CA ALA A 57 12.93 -3.08 -10.51
C ALA A 57 12.43 -3.15 -9.06
N ALA A 58 12.39 -2.01 -8.36
CA ALA A 58 11.90 -1.93 -7.00
C ALA A 58 10.39 -2.22 -6.91
N LEU A 59 9.57 -1.65 -7.81
CA LEU A 59 8.12 -1.90 -7.87
C LEU A 59 7.80 -3.35 -8.21
N LYS A 60 8.55 -3.96 -9.14
CA LYS A 60 8.46 -5.39 -9.49
C LYS A 60 8.70 -6.27 -8.26
N SER A 61 9.74 -5.98 -7.48
CA SER A 61 10.04 -6.70 -6.24
C SER A 61 8.94 -6.58 -5.18
N ILE A 62 8.36 -5.38 -5.02
CA ILE A 62 7.23 -5.13 -4.12
C ILE A 62 5.99 -5.91 -4.57
N ALA A 63 5.69 -5.92 -5.88
CA ALA A 63 4.57 -6.65 -6.45
C ALA A 63 4.74 -8.17 -6.29
N LYS A 64 5.94 -8.70 -6.53
CA LYS A 64 6.30 -10.11 -6.30
C LYS A 64 6.08 -10.51 -4.84
N SER A 65 6.37 -9.64 -3.87
CA SER A 65 6.08 -9.90 -2.46
C SER A 65 4.57 -9.85 -2.11
N GLY A 66 3.71 -9.51 -3.07
CA GLY A 66 2.25 -9.43 -2.93
C GLY A 66 1.75 -8.23 -2.17
N LYS A 67 2.58 -7.26 -1.95
CA LYS A 67 2.21 -6.00 -1.32
C LYS A 67 1.53 -5.09 -2.35
N LYS A 68 0.62 -4.24 -1.89
CA LYS A 68 -0.09 -3.30 -2.76
C LYS A 68 0.72 -2.01 -2.94
N ILE A 69 0.70 -1.51 -4.17
CA ILE A 69 1.27 -0.24 -4.60
C ILE A 69 0.09 0.70 -4.87
N MET A 70 0.11 1.91 -4.29
CA MET A 70 -0.95 2.88 -4.51
C MET A 70 -0.51 3.92 -5.54
N PHE A 71 -1.37 4.17 -6.52
CA PHE A 71 -1.18 5.21 -7.52
C PHE A 71 -1.87 6.50 -7.10
N VAL A 72 -1.17 7.63 -7.19
CA VAL A 72 -1.68 8.93 -6.76
C VAL A 72 -1.44 9.97 -7.86
N ALA A 73 -2.51 10.53 -8.39
CA ALA A 73 -2.44 11.56 -9.41
C ALA A 73 -3.70 12.43 -9.44
N THR A 74 -3.68 13.60 -8.83
CA THR A 74 -4.83 14.51 -8.84
C THR A 74 -4.79 15.53 -9.98
N LYS A 75 -3.69 15.59 -10.75
CA LYS A 75 -3.59 16.39 -11.99
C LYS A 75 -4.58 15.89 -13.04
N LYS A 76 -5.28 16.82 -13.70
CA LYS A 76 -6.29 16.48 -14.72
C LYS A 76 -5.72 15.63 -15.87
N GLN A 77 -4.49 15.90 -16.28
CA GLN A 77 -3.82 15.21 -17.37
C GLN A 77 -3.45 13.75 -17.03
N ALA A 78 -3.29 13.45 -15.75
CA ALA A 78 -2.85 12.15 -15.26
C ALA A 78 -3.98 11.22 -14.84
N LYS A 79 -5.17 11.76 -14.50
CA LYS A 79 -6.27 11.01 -13.87
C LYS A 79 -6.66 9.76 -14.62
N GLU A 80 -7.01 9.89 -15.90
CA GLU A 80 -7.50 8.79 -16.73
C GLU A 80 -6.44 7.72 -16.92
N ILE A 81 -5.20 8.15 -17.21
CA ILE A 81 -4.05 7.27 -17.42
C ILE A 81 -3.77 6.43 -16.17
N VAL A 82 -3.77 7.09 -15.02
CA VAL A 82 -3.47 6.42 -13.74
C VAL A 82 -4.59 5.49 -13.31
N VAL A 83 -5.87 5.83 -13.57
CA VAL A 83 -7.00 4.93 -13.31
C VAL A 83 -6.86 3.66 -14.15
N GLU A 84 -6.62 3.79 -15.45
CA GLU A 84 -6.47 2.66 -16.37
C GLU A 84 -5.29 1.75 -15.95
N ALA A 85 -4.14 2.34 -15.66
CA ALA A 85 -2.95 1.62 -15.21
C ALA A 85 -3.17 0.87 -13.90
N ALA A 86 -3.77 1.52 -12.91
CA ALA A 86 -4.06 0.93 -11.61
C ALA A 86 -5.10 -0.20 -11.70
N GLN A 87 -6.12 -0.04 -12.54
CA GLN A 87 -7.12 -1.09 -12.79
C GLN A 87 -6.50 -2.31 -13.47
N LYS A 88 -5.63 -2.13 -14.48
CA LYS A 88 -4.90 -3.22 -15.14
C LYS A 88 -4.06 -4.04 -14.14
N ALA A 89 -3.42 -3.37 -13.20
CA ALA A 89 -2.59 -4.01 -12.19
C ALA A 89 -3.39 -4.45 -10.93
N ASN A 90 -4.69 -4.20 -10.86
CA ASN A 90 -5.53 -4.42 -9.67
C ASN A 90 -4.92 -3.78 -8.40
N MET A 91 -4.48 -2.53 -8.53
CA MET A 91 -3.85 -1.73 -7.48
C MET A 91 -4.76 -0.58 -7.04
N PRO A 92 -4.69 -0.13 -5.78
CA PRO A 92 -5.44 1.02 -5.30
C PRO A 92 -4.95 2.32 -5.96
N TYR A 93 -5.86 3.27 -6.13
CA TYR A 93 -5.53 4.58 -6.71
C TYR A 93 -6.33 5.72 -6.10
N VAL A 94 -5.79 6.93 -6.22
CA VAL A 94 -6.43 8.20 -5.82
C VAL A 94 -6.20 9.23 -6.92
N THR A 95 -7.28 9.68 -7.55
CA THR A 95 -7.21 10.58 -8.71
C THR A 95 -8.01 11.87 -8.57
N GLU A 96 -8.96 11.95 -7.63
CA GLU A 96 -9.77 13.15 -7.48
C GLU A 96 -9.17 14.12 -6.46
N ARG A 97 -9.05 13.69 -5.22
CA ARG A 97 -8.51 14.50 -4.14
C ARG A 97 -7.90 13.62 -3.06
N TRP A 98 -6.70 13.93 -2.68
CA TRP A 98 -6.10 13.33 -1.49
C TRP A 98 -6.76 13.90 -0.24
N LEU A 99 -7.34 13.04 0.58
CA LEU A 99 -7.87 13.44 1.89
C LEU A 99 -6.75 13.38 2.91
N GLY A 100 -6.53 14.48 3.65
CA GLY A 100 -5.58 14.47 4.75
C GLY A 100 -5.87 13.36 5.76
N GLY A 101 -4.86 12.58 6.12
CA GLY A 101 -5.02 11.41 6.98
C GLY A 101 -5.37 10.11 6.24
N MET A 102 -5.29 10.09 4.91
CA MET A 102 -5.65 8.90 4.12
C MET A 102 -4.80 7.67 4.47
N LEU A 103 -3.54 7.87 4.79
CA LEU A 103 -2.62 6.83 5.27
C LEU A 103 -2.43 6.89 6.78
N THR A 104 -2.16 8.07 7.33
CA THR A 104 -1.86 8.24 8.75
C THR A 104 -3.07 7.99 9.67
N ASN A 105 -4.29 8.22 9.18
CA ASN A 105 -5.54 7.93 9.87
C ASN A 105 -6.40 6.94 9.08
N PHE A 106 -5.78 5.90 8.57
CA PHE A 106 -6.42 4.89 7.72
C PHE A 106 -7.65 4.24 8.37
N ALA A 107 -7.66 4.08 9.68
CA ALA A 107 -8.80 3.52 10.42
C ALA A 107 -10.09 4.34 10.20
N THR A 108 -9.99 5.68 10.21
CA THR A 108 -11.13 6.57 9.96
C THR A 108 -11.56 6.56 8.50
N ILE A 109 -10.61 6.54 7.58
CA ILE A 109 -10.88 6.40 6.13
C ILE A 109 -11.61 5.09 5.86
N ARG A 110 -11.17 3.98 6.46
CA ARG A 110 -11.83 2.68 6.34
C ARG A 110 -13.27 2.67 6.86
N LYS A 111 -13.57 3.43 7.93
CA LYS A 111 -14.96 3.62 8.39
C LYS A 111 -15.80 4.33 7.34
N SER A 112 -15.25 5.33 6.67
CA SER A 112 -15.93 6.06 5.58
C SER A 112 -16.17 5.16 4.36
N VAL A 113 -15.21 4.31 3.99
CA VAL A 113 -15.36 3.30 2.93
C VAL A 113 -16.46 2.28 3.29
N LYS A 114 -16.48 1.77 4.52
CA LYS A 114 -17.53 0.86 4.99
C LYS A 114 -18.90 1.52 4.96
N LYS A 115 -19.00 2.81 5.32
CA LYS A 115 -20.25 3.57 5.22
C LYS A 115 -20.72 3.66 3.78
N MET A 116 -19.83 3.95 2.83
CA MET A 116 -20.15 3.97 1.40
C MET A 116 -20.69 2.62 0.92
N GLN A 117 -20.01 1.52 1.25
CA GLN A 117 -20.43 0.15 0.92
C GLN A 117 -21.76 -0.23 1.58
N SER A 118 -22.03 0.23 2.81
CA SER A 118 -23.32 0.02 3.48
C SER A 118 -24.45 0.74 2.76
N ILE A 119 -24.26 1.99 2.32
CA ILE A 119 -25.24 2.72 1.53
C ILE A 119 -25.49 2.02 0.19
N GLU A 120 -24.43 1.50 -0.45
CA GLU A 120 -24.53 0.76 -1.69
C GLU A 120 -25.39 -0.51 -1.55
N LYS A 121 -25.14 -1.29 -0.50
CA LYS A 121 -25.95 -2.46 -0.17
C LYS A 121 -27.41 -2.09 0.08
N MET A 122 -27.67 -1.08 0.91
CA MET A 122 -29.05 -0.61 1.19
C MET A 122 -29.79 -0.17 -0.09
N LEU A 123 -29.07 0.42 -1.06
CA LEU A 123 -29.64 0.80 -2.36
C LEU A 123 -29.92 -0.41 -3.25
N ALA A 124 -29.12 -1.47 -3.17
CA ALA A 124 -29.23 -2.68 -3.95
C ALA A 124 -30.31 -3.65 -3.40
N ASP A 125 -30.41 -3.76 -2.07
CA ASP A 125 -31.27 -4.75 -1.39
C ASP A 125 -32.76 -4.31 -1.31
N GLY A 126 -33.14 -3.18 -1.90
CA GLY A 126 -34.54 -2.69 -1.89
C GLY A 126 -35.04 -2.24 -0.50
N THR A 127 -34.22 -2.30 0.54
CA THR A 127 -34.56 -1.83 1.90
C THR A 127 -34.91 -0.33 1.94
N MET A 128 -34.63 0.38 0.85
CA MET A 128 -34.94 1.80 0.66
C MET A 128 -36.37 2.07 0.14
N ASP A 129 -37.20 1.07 -0.08
CA ASP A 129 -38.57 1.29 -0.60
C ASP A 129 -39.51 1.91 0.45
N SER A 130 -39.15 1.76 1.75
CA SER A 130 -39.85 2.40 2.87
C SER A 130 -39.38 3.86 3.18
N VAL A 131 -38.30 4.31 2.52
CA VAL A 131 -37.67 5.61 2.78
C VAL A 131 -38.20 6.67 1.81
N THR A 132 -38.33 7.93 2.27
CA THR A 132 -38.84 9.03 1.44
C THR A 132 -37.90 9.30 0.23
N LYS A 133 -38.48 9.71 -0.91
CA LYS A 133 -37.72 10.05 -2.13
C LYS A 133 -36.60 11.07 -1.87
N LYS A 134 -36.81 12.02 -0.99
CA LYS A 134 -35.82 13.05 -0.62
C LYS A 134 -34.61 12.43 0.09
N GLU A 135 -34.87 11.53 1.00
CA GLU A 135 -33.80 10.85 1.76
C GLU A 135 -32.99 9.90 0.89
N ARG A 136 -33.65 9.11 0.03
CA ARG A 136 -33.01 8.28 -0.97
C ARG A 136 -32.08 9.09 -1.88
N LEU A 137 -32.57 10.21 -2.40
CA LEU A 137 -31.74 11.11 -3.23
C LEU A 137 -30.54 11.68 -2.48
N THR A 138 -30.71 12.01 -1.20
CA THR A 138 -29.61 12.53 -0.35
C THR A 138 -28.54 11.47 -0.12
N LEU A 139 -28.95 10.21 0.14
CA LEU A 139 -28.04 9.08 0.31
C LEU A 139 -27.30 8.74 -0.99
N THR A 140 -28.01 8.73 -2.13
CA THR A 140 -27.39 8.50 -3.45
C THR A 140 -26.32 9.55 -3.75
N ARG A 141 -26.62 10.84 -3.57
CA ARG A 141 -25.65 11.93 -3.75
C ARG A 141 -24.47 11.82 -2.79
N SER A 142 -24.72 11.37 -1.55
CA SER A 142 -23.64 11.15 -0.58
C SER A 142 -22.74 9.98 -0.98
N LYS A 143 -23.32 8.87 -1.49
CA LYS A 143 -22.59 7.74 -2.06
C LYS A 143 -21.70 8.21 -3.22
N GLU A 144 -22.27 8.89 -4.22
CA GLU A 144 -21.54 9.38 -5.39
C GLU A 144 -20.34 10.27 -5.02
N LYS A 145 -20.51 11.16 -4.05
CA LYS A 145 -19.41 12.00 -3.54
C LYS A 145 -18.30 11.18 -2.89
N MET A 146 -18.66 10.17 -2.10
CA MET A 146 -17.68 9.29 -1.45
C MET A 146 -17.00 8.39 -2.47
N GLU A 147 -17.73 7.86 -3.44
CA GLU A 147 -17.23 6.98 -4.49
C GLU A 147 -16.20 7.67 -5.37
N LYS A 148 -16.41 8.92 -5.76
CA LYS A 148 -15.44 9.72 -6.50
C LYS A 148 -14.08 9.82 -5.79
N VAL A 149 -14.08 9.94 -4.46
CA VAL A 149 -12.86 10.19 -3.69
C VAL A 149 -12.26 8.90 -3.11
N LEU A 150 -13.09 7.94 -2.72
CA LEU A 150 -12.69 6.73 -2.01
C LEU A 150 -12.85 5.46 -2.85
N GLY A 151 -13.45 5.55 -4.04
CA GLY A 151 -13.72 4.39 -4.90
C GLY A 151 -12.46 3.59 -5.20
N GLY A 152 -11.38 4.24 -5.59
CA GLY A 152 -10.11 3.58 -5.92
C GLY A 152 -9.40 2.90 -4.75
N ILE A 153 -9.80 3.18 -3.50
CA ILE A 153 -9.25 2.52 -2.30
C ILE A 153 -10.26 1.61 -1.60
N SER A 154 -11.44 1.40 -2.19
CA SER A 154 -12.54 0.63 -1.58
C SER A 154 -12.16 -0.80 -1.20
N GLN A 155 -11.28 -1.43 -1.97
CA GLN A 155 -10.81 -2.81 -1.76
C GLN A 155 -9.57 -2.89 -0.86
N MET A 156 -9.03 -1.75 -0.41
CA MET A 156 -7.80 -1.72 0.36
C MET A 156 -8.03 -2.11 1.82
N GLY A 157 -7.49 -3.25 2.24
CA GLY A 157 -7.59 -3.75 3.62
C GLY A 157 -6.49 -3.25 4.54
N ARG A 158 -5.32 -2.90 3.99
CA ARG A 158 -4.11 -2.46 4.71
C ARG A 158 -3.49 -1.26 3.99
N THR A 159 -2.64 -0.52 4.67
CA THR A 159 -1.81 0.53 4.06
C THR A 159 -0.92 -0.06 2.96
N PRO A 160 -0.71 0.66 1.85
CA PRO A 160 0.15 0.21 0.76
C PRO A 160 1.61 0.15 1.21
N ALA A 161 2.42 -0.64 0.54
CA ALA A 161 3.86 -0.71 0.78
C ALA A 161 4.65 0.34 -0.01
N ALA A 162 4.07 0.84 -1.09
CA ALA A 162 4.67 1.87 -1.93
C ALA A 162 3.60 2.82 -2.48
N LEU A 163 4.00 4.07 -2.71
CA LEU A 163 3.24 5.08 -3.43
C LEU A 163 3.95 5.43 -4.73
N PHE A 164 3.21 5.42 -5.83
CA PHE A 164 3.63 6.06 -7.07
C PHE A 164 2.84 7.35 -7.28
N MET A 165 3.52 8.48 -7.40
CA MET A 165 2.92 9.81 -7.48
C MET A 165 3.30 10.50 -8.79
N VAL A 166 2.33 11.20 -9.38
CA VAL A 166 2.57 12.12 -10.50
C VAL A 166 2.54 13.54 -9.94
N ASP A 167 3.69 14.24 -10.04
CA ASP A 167 3.91 15.59 -9.49
C ASP A 167 3.88 15.68 -7.95
N ILE A 168 5.07 15.66 -7.37
CA ILE A 168 5.26 15.77 -5.91
C ILE A 168 4.94 17.14 -5.32
N SER A 169 4.91 18.20 -6.16
CA SER A 169 4.50 19.53 -5.71
C SER A 169 3.01 19.57 -5.44
N HIS A 170 2.24 18.88 -6.27
CA HIS A 170 0.79 18.78 -6.15
C HIS A 170 0.40 17.80 -5.04
N GLU A 171 1.06 16.65 -4.98
CA GLU A 171 0.77 15.57 -4.03
C GLU A 171 1.59 15.66 -2.73
N HIS A 172 1.96 16.87 -2.30
CA HIS A 172 2.82 17.09 -1.13
C HIS A 172 2.27 16.52 0.17
N ILE A 173 0.92 16.45 0.34
CA ILE A 173 0.27 15.87 1.52
C ILE A 173 0.47 14.35 1.51
N ALA A 174 0.25 13.69 0.37
CA ALA A 174 0.44 12.25 0.21
C ALA A 174 1.89 11.86 0.51
N LEU A 175 2.84 12.62 -0.03
CA LEU A 175 4.26 12.44 0.21
C LEU A 175 4.65 12.60 1.69
N ALA A 176 4.12 13.62 2.37
CA ALA A 176 4.37 13.84 3.79
C ALA A 176 3.83 12.69 4.67
N GLU A 177 2.65 12.18 4.33
CA GLU A 177 2.06 11.03 5.04
C GLU A 177 2.84 9.74 4.78
N ALA A 178 3.25 9.48 3.54
CA ALA A 178 4.07 8.32 3.18
C ALA A 178 5.40 8.30 3.96
N LYS A 179 6.11 9.41 3.98
CA LYS A 179 7.35 9.55 4.74
C LYS A 179 7.17 9.33 6.23
N ARG A 180 6.08 9.85 6.80
CA ARG A 180 5.79 9.65 8.23
C ARG A 180 5.58 8.19 8.59
N LEU A 181 5.10 7.38 7.64
CA LEU A 181 4.84 5.96 7.84
C LEU A 181 5.97 5.06 7.32
N GLY A 182 7.03 5.61 6.75
CA GLY A 182 8.13 4.85 6.17
C GLY A 182 7.72 4.03 4.93
N ILE A 183 6.74 4.53 4.16
CA ILE A 183 6.28 3.90 2.92
C ILE A 183 7.20 4.36 1.79
N SER A 184 7.70 3.42 0.98
CA SER A 184 8.56 3.72 -0.17
C SER A 184 7.83 4.61 -1.18
N THR A 185 8.51 5.68 -1.61
CA THR A 185 7.93 6.70 -2.48
C THR A 185 8.60 6.72 -3.84
N PHE A 186 7.78 6.57 -4.88
CA PHE A 186 8.15 6.64 -6.29
C PHE A 186 7.43 7.83 -6.90
N ALA A 187 8.12 8.68 -7.64
CA ALA A 187 7.44 9.83 -8.23
C ALA A 187 8.06 10.31 -9.54
N MET A 188 7.17 10.79 -10.42
CA MET A 188 7.58 11.67 -11.51
C MET A 188 7.91 13.04 -10.93
N VAL A 189 9.12 13.53 -11.24
CA VAL A 189 9.66 14.77 -10.69
C VAL A 189 10.05 15.70 -11.84
N ASP A 190 9.33 16.79 -12.01
CA ASP A 190 9.69 17.82 -12.95
C ASP A 190 10.68 18.84 -12.34
N THR A 191 11.23 19.71 -13.15
CA THR A 191 12.26 20.69 -12.79
C THR A 191 11.84 21.71 -11.73
N ASN A 192 10.54 21.86 -11.42
CA ASN A 192 10.01 22.73 -10.37
C ASN A 192 9.99 22.06 -8.98
N SER A 193 10.28 20.76 -8.92
CA SER A 193 10.11 19.93 -7.73
C SER A 193 11.43 19.54 -7.09
N ASP A 194 11.41 19.06 -5.83
CA ASP A 194 12.59 18.63 -5.08
C ASP A 194 12.76 17.11 -5.14
N PRO A 195 13.72 16.58 -5.93
CA PRO A 195 13.93 15.15 -6.09
C PRO A 195 14.36 14.44 -4.80
N THR A 196 14.99 15.15 -3.86
CA THR A 196 15.45 14.56 -2.60
C THR A 196 14.32 14.22 -1.63
N LYS A 197 13.09 14.59 -1.98
CA LYS A 197 11.91 14.30 -1.17
C LYS A 197 11.31 12.92 -1.43
N VAL A 198 11.78 12.20 -2.43
CA VAL A 198 11.28 10.86 -2.77
C VAL A 198 12.42 9.87 -2.76
N ASP A 199 12.10 8.60 -2.56
CA ASP A 199 13.12 7.55 -2.53
C ASP A 199 13.57 7.20 -3.95
N PHE A 200 12.62 7.15 -4.90
CA PHE A 200 12.87 6.88 -6.31
C PHE A 200 12.31 8.02 -7.15
N ALA A 201 13.19 8.93 -7.56
CA ALA A 201 12.83 10.07 -8.39
C ALA A 201 12.99 9.71 -9.87
N ILE A 202 11.95 9.91 -10.66
CA ILE A 202 11.95 9.76 -12.11
C ILE A 202 11.88 11.16 -12.72
N PRO A 203 13.00 11.74 -13.17
CA PRO A 203 12.99 13.06 -13.78
C PRO A 203 12.20 13.05 -15.08
N ALA A 204 11.08 13.75 -15.13
CA ALA A 204 10.18 13.70 -16.29
C ALA A 204 9.18 14.86 -16.29
N ASN A 205 8.65 15.16 -17.46
CA ASN A 205 7.55 16.08 -17.66
C ASN A 205 6.25 15.51 -17.07
N ASP A 206 5.71 16.19 -16.08
CA ASP A 206 4.47 15.81 -15.38
C ASP A 206 3.19 16.54 -15.89
N ASP A 207 3.32 17.38 -16.94
CA ASP A 207 2.22 18.12 -17.54
C ASP A 207 1.73 17.48 -18.86
N ALA A 208 2.60 16.81 -19.60
CA ALA A 208 2.25 16.19 -20.87
C ALA A 208 1.59 14.81 -20.67
N THR A 209 0.37 14.64 -21.17
CA THR A 209 -0.37 13.37 -21.10
C THR A 209 0.41 12.19 -21.69
N LYS A 210 1.10 12.38 -22.81
CA LYS A 210 1.93 11.34 -23.44
C LYS A 210 3.13 10.95 -22.56
N SER A 211 3.78 11.92 -21.91
CA SER A 211 4.87 11.67 -20.97
C SER A 211 4.41 10.84 -19.76
N ILE A 212 3.29 11.24 -19.18
CA ILE A 212 2.69 10.52 -18.04
C ILE A 212 2.31 9.10 -18.46
N ALA A 213 1.70 8.94 -19.64
CA ALA A 213 1.26 7.65 -20.14
C ALA A 213 2.42 6.66 -20.34
N ILE A 214 3.50 7.10 -20.99
CA ILE A 214 4.63 6.20 -21.29
C ILE A 214 5.32 5.73 -20.01
N ILE A 215 5.55 6.62 -19.05
CA ILE A 215 6.18 6.29 -17.76
C ILE A 215 5.27 5.41 -16.90
N THR A 216 4.00 5.78 -16.78
CA THR A 216 3.03 4.99 -16.00
C THR A 216 2.85 3.59 -16.59
N ASN A 217 2.78 3.46 -17.91
CA ASN A 217 2.65 2.16 -18.58
C ASN A 217 3.91 1.30 -18.39
N TYR A 218 5.11 1.89 -18.48
CA TYR A 218 6.37 1.18 -18.24
C TYR A 218 6.42 0.60 -16.83
N LEU A 219 6.12 1.40 -15.81
CA LEU A 219 6.07 0.95 -14.41
C LEU A 219 4.96 -0.09 -14.18
N THR A 220 3.82 0.08 -14.84
CA THR A 220 2.71 -0.87 -14.73
C THR A 220 3.07 -2.22 -15.34
N ALA A 221 3.80 -2.25 -16.46
CA ALA A 221 4.30 -3.49 -17.06
C ALA A 221 5.24 -4.24 -16.07
N ALA A 222 6.16 -3.53 -15.43
CA ALA A 222 7.04 -4.13 -14.41
C ALA A 222 6.27 -4.66 -13.18
N ILE A 223 5.22 -3.97 -12.76
CA ILE A 223 4.33 -4.44 -11.69
C ILE A 223 3.59 -5.72 -12.10
N LEU A 224 3.07 -5.78 -13.32
CA LEU A 224 2.39 -6.96 -13.86
C LEU A 224 3.32 -8.17 -13.97
N GLU A 225 4.56 -7.98 -14.43
CA GLU A 225 5.58 -9.03 -14.42
C GLU A 225 5.84 -9.56 -13.01
N GLY A 226 5.97 -8.67 -12.01
CA GLY A 226 6.14 -9.08 -10.62
C GLY A 226 4.94 -9.86 -10.07
N LEU A 227 3.72 -9.51 -10.46
CA LEU A 227 2.51 -10.25 -10.10
C LEU A 227 2.45 -11.62 -10.78
N GLN A 228 2.88 -11.74 -12.05
CA GLN A 228 2.96 -13.00 -12.77
C GLN A 228 4.01 -13.93 -12.13
N GLU A 229 5.20 -13.42 -11.82
CA GLU A 229 6.23 -14.21 -11.11
C GLU A 229 5.72 -14.73 -9.76
N ARG A 230 4.89 -13.95 -9.09
CA ARG A 230 4.27 -14.39 -7.84
C ARG A 230 3.22 -15.48 -8.05
N SER A 231 2.38 -15.40 -9.10
CA SER A 231 1.36 -16.42 -9.38
C SER A 231 2.02 -17.76 -9.70
N VAL A 232 3.04 -17.76 -10.57
CA VAL A 232 3.82 -18.97 -10.90
C VAL A 232 4.52 -19.54 -9.67
N ALA A 233 5.11 -18.70 -8.81
CA ALA A 233 5.74 -19.18 -7.59
C ALA A 233 4.74 -19.87 -6.63
N LYS A 234 3.52 -19.34 -6.54
CA LYS A 234 2.46 -19.94 -5.72
C LYS A 234 1.95 -21.27 -6.29
N GLU A 235 1.72 -21.32 -7.61
CA GLU A 235 1.32 -22.55 -8.28
C GLU A 235 2.36 -23.65 -8.04
N ASN A 236 3.66 -23.35 -8.18
CA ASN A 236 4.73 -24.30 -7.90
C ASN A 236 4.79 -24.72 -6.42
N GLU A 237 4.50 -23.79 -5.46
CA GLU A 237 4.44 -24.13 -4.04
C GLU A 237 3.24 -25.00 -3.71
N GLU A 238 2.08 -24.78 -4.35
CA GLU A 238 0.89 -25.60 -4.20
C GLU A 238 1.08 -27.01 -4.79
N GLU A 239 1.66 -27.13 -6.02
CA GLU A 239 1.99 -28.41 -6.64
C GLU A 239 2.99 -29.23 -5.79
N THR A 240 4.03 -28.58 -5.27
CA THR A 240 5.00 -29.27 -4.39
C THR A 240 4.40 -29.71 -3.06
N ALA A 241 3.46 -28.94 -2.52
CA ALA A 241 2.76 -29.31 -1.29
C ALA A 241 1.82 -30.51 -1.51
N GLU A 242 1.10 -30.54 -2.65
CA GLU A 242 0.24 -31.68 -3.03
C GLU A 242 1.06 -32.96 -3.26
N GLU A 243 2.21 -32.85 -3.94
CA GLU A 243 3.13 -34.02 -4.14
C GLU A 243 3.67 -34.54 -2.82
N ILE A 244 3.98 -33.65 -1.85
CA ILE A 244 4.45 -34.09 -0.52
C ILE A 244 3.32 -34.74 0.26
N GLU A 245 2.10 -34.24 0.18
CA GLU A 245 0.93 -34.83 0.85
C GLU A 245 0.55 -36.19 0.26
N GLU A 246 0.60 -36.33 -1.07
CA GLU A 246 0.41 -37.62 -1.75
C GLU A 246 1.48 -38.65 -1.34
N ARG A 247 2.75 -38.23 -1.25
CA ARG A 247 3.86 -39.09 -0.85
C ARG A 247 3.74 -39.55 0.61
N GLN A 248 3.29 -38.66 1.50
CA GLN A 248 3.03 -38.97 2.91
C GLN A 248 1.86 -39.96 3.03
N ARG A 249 0.76 -39.71 2.32
CA ARG A 249 -0.41 -40.61 2.28
C ARG A 249 -0.06 -41.99 1.71
N GLY A 250 0.80 -42.02 0.70
CA GLY A 250 1.32 -43.28 0.14
C GLY A 250 2.19 -44.09 1.10
N LEU A 251 2.96 -43.42 1.98
CA LEU A 251 3.77 -44.06 3.02
C LEU A 251 2.90 -44.60 4.16
N GLU A 252 1.87 -43.86 4.58
CA GLU A 252 0.91 -44.33 5.62
C GLU A 252 0.16 -45.59 5.18
N ILE A 253 -0.28 -45.66 3.92
CA ILE A 253 -0.95 -46.86 3.38
C ILE A 253 -0.01 -48.09 3.35
N THR A 254 1.28 -47.90 3.05
CA THR A 254 2.25 -48.98 3.05
C THR A 254 2.64 -49.48 4.45
N GLU A 255 2.53 -48.62 5.48
CA GLU A 255 2.74 -49.01 6.88
C GLU A 255 1.54 -49.78 7.44
N GLU A 256 0.30 -49.38 7.14
CA GLU A 256 -0.92 -50.09 7.52
C GLU A 256 -0.98 -51.50 6.89
N ASP A 257 -0.62 -51.65 5.60
CA ASP A 257 -0.56 -52.93 4.93
C ASP A 257 0.53 -53.86 5.50
N ASN A 258 1.62 -53.31 6.04
CA ASN A 258 2.72 -54.11 6.64
C ASN A 258 2.42 -54.56 8.10
N GLU A 259 1.59 -53.82 8.85
CA GLU A 259 1.11 -54.26 10.18
C GLU A 259 0.00 -55.29 10.09
N GLY A 260 -0.85 -55.30 9.06
CA GLY A 260 -1.91 -56.30 8.81
C GLY A 260 -1.41 -57.68 8.47
N GLY A 261 -0.13 -57.82 8.02
CA GLY A 261 0.48 -59.09 7.59
C GLY A 261 1.04 -59.99 8.70
N LYS A 262 1.14 -59.53 9.97
CA LYS A 262 1.70 -60.33 11.10
C LYS A 262 0.69 -61.12 11.94
N GLY A 263 -0.59 -61.13 11.56
CA GLY A 263 -1.68 -61.73 12.35
C GLY A 263 -2.11 -63.14 11.95
N GLY A 264 -1.43 -63.87 11.02
CA GLY A 264 -1.97 -65.08 10.44
C GLY A 264 -1.04 -66.28 10.32
N ARG A 265 -0.41 -66.78 11.40
CA ARG A 265 0.10 -68.16 11.47
C ARG A 265 0.14 -68.69 12.88
N ARG A 266 -1.00 -69.12 13.44
CA ARG A 266 -1.12 -70.09 14.50
C ARG A 266 -1.82 -71.34 13.96
N GLY A 267 -1.01 -72.31 13.55
CA GLY A 267 -1.46 -73.63 13.18
C GLY A 267 -0.55 -74.70 13.76
N ALA A 268 -1.03 -75.30 14.79
CA ALA A 268 -0.87 -76.67 15.25
C ALA A 268 0.44 -77.42 14.96
N GLY A 269 1.15 -77.85 16.05
CA GLY A 269 2.20 -78.85 16.04
C GLY A 269 2.53 -79.32 17.46
N ARG A 270 1.88 -80.47 17.89
CA ARG A 270 2.18 -81.21 19.11
C ARG A 270 3.60 -81.79 19.03
N GLY A 271 4.39 -81.75 20.12
CA GLY A 271 5.62 -82.49 20.29
C GLY A 271 6.22 -82.42 21.70
N ARG A 272 6.10 -83.50 22.44
CA ARG A 272 6.66 -83.83 23.75
C ARG A 272 8.18 -83.73 23.80
N GLY A 273 8.79 -83.28 24.94
CA GLY A 273 10.18 -83.52 25.24
C GLY A 273 10.66 -82.80 26.50
N ALA A 274 10.91 -83.64 27.53
CA ALA A 274 11.42 -83.31 28.88
C ALA A 274 12.92 -82.91 28.90
N GLY A 275 13.37 -82.20 29.91
CA GLY A 275 14.77 -82.12 30.33
C GLY A 275 15.13 -80.76 30.98
N ALA A 276 15.06 -80.67 32.24
CA ALA A 276 15.98 -80.52 33.35
C ALA A 276 17.24 -79.65 33.17
N GLY A 277 17.43 -78.74 34.15
CA GLY A 277 18.78 -78.23 34.48
C GLY A 277 18.81 -76.73 34.60
N ALA A 278 18.62 -76.17 35.79
CA ALA A 278 19.54 -75.79 36.83
C ALA A 278 20.32 -74.47 36.59
N SER A 279 20.07 -73.62 37.55
CA SER A 279 21.03 -72.75 38.27
C SER A 279 21.62 -71.50 37.61
N GLY A 280 21.48 -70.43 38.39
CA GLY A 280 22.45 -69.38 38.40
C GLY A 280 21.89 -67.93 38.39
N GLY A 281 21.54 -67.42 39.55
CA GLY A 281 21.54 -65.93 39.71
C GLY A 281 22.94 -65.55 40.23
N PRO A 282 23.11 -64.35 40.80
CA PRO A 282 22.50 -63.04 40.61
C PRO A 282 23.58 -61.93 40.44
N GLY A 283 23.23 -60.74 40.19
CA GLY A 283 24.13 -59.57 40.26
C GLY A 283 23.34 -58.32 39.79
N ALA A 284 22.88 -57.55 40.62
CA ALA A 284 23.21 -56.45 41.50
C ALA A 284 24.06 -55.35 40.83
N GLY A 285 23.47 -54.18 40.80
CA GLY A 285 24.13 -52.90 40.51
C GLY A 285 23.14 -51.90 40.03
N ARG A 286 22.43 -51.17 40.80
CA ARG A 286 22.69 -49.94 41.57
C ARG A 286 23.29 -48.80 40.72
N GLY A 287 22.56 -47.67 40.73
CA GLY A 287 23.00 -46.31 40.52
C GLY A 287 21.89 -45.51 39.90
N ALA A 288 21.02 -44.91 40.70
CA ALA A 288 21.12 -43.61 41.34
C ALA A 288 21.39 -42.54 40.28
N GLY A 289 20.48 -41.66 40.04
CA GLY A 289 19.90 -40.59 40.81
C GLY A 289 20.00 -39.38 39.95
N ASN A 290 19.05 -38.55 39.80
CA ASN A 290 18.82 -37.27 40.49
C ASN A 290 17.77 -36.49 39.72
N SER A 291 16.60 -36.26 40.08
CA SER A 291 15.87 -35.23 40.80
C SER A 291 16.41 -33.79 40.73
N GLY A 292 15.52 -32.89 40.37
CA GLY A 292 15.58 -31.45 40.53
C GLY A 292 14.56 -30.75 39.63
N SER A 293 13.32 -30.51 39.90
CA SER A 293 12.56 -29.87 40.93
C SER A 293 13.06 -28.47 41.29
N GLY A 294 12.25 -27.49 40.94
CA GLY A 294 12.26 -26.13 41.43
C GLY A 294 11.57 -25.21 40.41
N GLY A 295 10.47 -24.67 40.60
CA GLY A 295 9.61 -24.24 41.70
C GLY A 295 10.00 -22.86 42.16
N GLY A 296 9.21 -21.86 41.78
CA GLY A 296 9.29 -20.55 42.37
C GLY A 296 8.43 -19.61 41.52
N ARG A 297 7.22 -19.40 41.78
CA ARG A 297 6.41 -18.55 42.65
C ARG A 297 6.97 -17.13 42.78
N GLY A 298 6.17 -16.15 42.17
CA GLY A 298 6.14 -14.74 42.60
C GLY A 298 5.59 -14.64 44.03
N PRO A 299 5.16 -13.54 44.58
CA PRO A 299 4.91 -12.20 44.13
C PRO A 299 5.38 -11.13 45.15
N GLY A 300 5.20 -9.88 44.86
CA GLY A 300 5.30 -8.79 45.84
C GLY A 300 5.32 -7.50 45.07
N GLY A 301 4.52 -6.53 45.21
CA GLY A 301 3.83 -5.96 46.34
C GLY A 301 4.64 -4.81 46.88
N GLY A 302 4.18 -3.57 46.65
CA GLY A 302 4.73 -2.37 47.24
C GLY A 302 4.27 -1.16 46.42
N THR A 303 3.20 -0.50 46.67
CA THR A 303 2.76 0.53 47.60
C THR A 303 3.75 1.68 47.84
N GLY A 304 3.31 2.87 47.55
CA GLY A 304 3.81 4.16 47.97
C GLY A 304 3.63 5.17 46.86
N GLY A 305 2.84 6.16 46.86
CA GLY A 305 2.34 7.04 47.93
C GLY A 305 3.02 8.40 47.78
N GLY A 306 2.24 9.41 47.47
CA GLY A 306 2.66 10.82 47.51
C GLY A 306 1.96 11.60 46.43
N ARG A 307 0.83 12.21 46.61
CA ARG A 307 0.40 13.39 47.36
C ARG A 307 1.20 14.67 47.01
N GLY A 308 0.48 15.62 46.50
CA GLY A 308 0.74 17.04 46.51
C GLY A 308 0.28 17.65 45.21
N GLY A 309 -0.78 18.33 45.09
CA GLY A 309 -1.37 19.44 45.85
C GLY A 309 -0.93 20.69 45.15
N SER A 310 -1.76 21.39 44.58
CA SER A 310 -2.62 22.47 44.93
C SER A 310 -2.69 23.55 43.86
N ARG A 311 -3.91 23.87 43.60
CA ARG A 311 -4.48 25.23 43.53
C ARG A 311 -4.12 26.10 42.32
N GLY A 312 -5.17 26.36 41.52
CA GLY A 312 -5.38 27.66 40.89
C GLY A 312 -5.68 28.72 41.95
N PRO A 313 -6.17 29.89 41.71
CA PRO A 313 -7.05 30.34 40.62
C PRO A 313 -6.73 31.80 40.19
N GLY A 314 -7.55 32.37 39.42
CA GLY A 314 -7.71 33.81 39.23
C GLY A 314 -7.46 34.20 37.78
N GLY A 315 -8.31 34.78 37.09
CA GLY A 315 -9.29 35.78 37.42
C GLY A 315 -9.08 36.89 36.47
N GLY A 316 -10.16 37.25 35.84
CA GLY A 316 -10.57 38.59 35.76
C GLY A 316 -10.36 39.31 34.45
N GLY A 317 -11.51 39.66 33.87
CA GLY A 317 -11.84 41.00 33.52
C GLY A 317 -11.41 41.41 32.11
N GLY A 318 -12.26 41.68 31.18
CA GLY A 318 -13.27 42.72 31.27
C GLY A 318 -12.92 43.79 30.28
N ASN A 319 -13.79 44.03 29.40
CA ASN A 319 -14.41 45.32 29.09
C ASN A 319 -14.32 45.69 27.61
N ARG A 320 -15.48 45.72 26.95
CA ARG A 320 -16.28 46.88 26.54
C ARG A 320 -15.63 47.87 25.56
N GLY A 321 -16.40 48.16 24.57
CA GLY A 321 -16.56 49.39 23.81
C GLY A 321 -16.40 49.12 22.32
N GLY A 322 -17.31 49.32 21.44
CA GLY A 322 -18.39 50.32 21.38
C GLY A 322 -18.10 51.25 20.24
N GLY A 323 -19.09 51.41 19.38
CA GLY A 323 -19.12 52.46 18.37
C GLY A 323 -18.82 51.97 16.97
N GLY A 324 -19.67 51.94 15.99
CA GLY A 324 -20.68 52.95 15.65
C GLY A 324 -20.11 53.78 14.50
N GLY A 325 -20.59 53.57 13.30
CA GLY A 325 -20.22 54.42 12.18
C GLY A 325 -20.98 54.04 10.91
N ARG A 326 -22.15 54.60 10.80
CA ARG A 326 -22.94 54.72 9.56
C ARG A 326 -22.32 55.75 8.64
N GLY A 327 -22.47 55.56 7.34
CA GLY A 327 -22.51 56.69 6.41
C GLY A 327 -22.40 56.26 4.97
N PRO A 328 -23.17 56.88 4.11
CA PRO A 328 -23.62 56.29 2.87
C PRO A 328 -23.05 56.97 1.61
N GLY A 329 -23.28 56.31 0.45
CA GLY A 329 -23.56 57.09 -0.74
C GLY A 329 -22.47 57.16 -1.82
N GLY A 330 -22.88 56.95 -3.03
CA GLY A 330 -22.25 57.31 -4.28
C GLY A 330 -22.04 56.05 -5.17
N GLY A 331 -22.79 55.73 -6.13
CA GLY A 331 -23.36 56.51 -7.25
C GLY A 331 -22.30 56.65 -8.33
N GLY A 332 -22.25 55.76 -9.30
CA GLY A 332 -21.30 55.90 -10.41
C GLY A 332 -21.52 54.83 -11.48
N THR A 333 -22.47 55.06 -12.30
CA THR A 333 -22.63 54.89 -13.76
C THR A 333 -21.69 53.95 -14.50
N ARG A 334 -22.29 52.94 -15.14
CA ARG A 334 -21.81 52.16 -16.27
C ARG A 334 -21.65 53.01 -17.54
N PRO A 335 -20.74 52.70 -18.43
CA PRO A 335 -20.98 52.87 -19.86
C PRO A 335 -21.14 51.53 -20.57
N ALA A 336 -22.03 51.53 -21.57
CA ALA A 336 -22.38 50.45 -22.44
C ALA A 336 -21.36 50.28 -23.59
N PRO A 337 -21.39 49.13 -24.33
CA PRO A 337 -20.41 48.78 -25.33
C PRO A 337 -20.74 49.42 -26.67
N SER A 338 -19.71 49.91 -27.39
CA SER A 338 -19.75 50.27 -28.79
C SER A 338 -19.36 49.08 -29.67
N ARG A 339 -20.21 48.86 -30.67
CA ARG A 339 -19.96 48.00 -31.86
C ARG A 339 -18.88 48.63 -32.76
N GLY A 340 -18.08 47.82 -33.29
CA GLY A 340 -17.20 48.04 -34.43
C GLY A 340 -16.62 46.71 -34.82
#